data_5e48e21f59708145c09c23800728cce1
#
_entry.id   5e48e21f59708145c09c23800728cce1
#
_cell.length_a   1.000
_cell.length_b   1.000
_cell.length_c   1.000
_cell.angle_alpha   90.00
_cell.angle_beta   90.00
_cell.angle_gamma   90.00
#
_symmetry.space_group_name_H-M   'P 1'
#
loop_
_entity.id
_entity.type
_entity.pdbx_description
1 polymer ?
#
loop_
_entity_poly.entity_id
_entity_poly.type
_entity_poly.pdbx_seq_one_letter_code
_entity_poly.pdbx_strand_id
1 'polypeptide(L)'
;ENEQERLGLLLSDIYANNNIACITVVHNPGGTMGDNFAYTHEYAYFIYARQGRQIGLENRTESADIRSFMNTAKGNTTNYLRSSGANCFYPIFVKDNTIIGFGDVCNDDYHPSANVINDKGILEIYPIDNDGVERKWVFARQTVEGIIDDLEVRFNKGRKIYEVIRKKEHLNYKTVWSEKLYNAKIYGTQLLNSIIGLEGDVFGFPKSLYLVMNCIKAAINADSSPLVMDYFAGSGTTGHAVINLNREDDGKRKYILVEMGDYFDTVLKPRISKVVYSK
;
A
#
# COMPACT_ATOMS: atom_id res chain seq x y z
N GLU A 1 22.13 -5.93 7.05
CA GLU A 1 22.36 -4.48 7.32
C GLU A 1 23.76 -4.03 6.91
N ASN A 2 24.79 -4.73 7.36
CA ASN A 2 26.20 -4.32 7.11
C ASN A 2 26.63 -4.45 5.64
N GLU A 3 25.92 -5.23 4.83
CA GLU A 3 26.25 -5.50 3.43
C GLU A 3 25.26 -4.87 2.44
N GLN A 4 24.38 -3.99 2.92
CA GLN A 4 23.30 -3.41 2.11
C GLN A 4 23.82 -2.71 0.85
N GLU A 5 24.86 -1.89 0.99
CA GLU A 5 25.41 -1.14 -0.14
C GLU A 5 26.09 -2.08 -1.16
N ARG A 6 26.86 -3.07 -0.68
CA ARG A 6 27.52 -4.07 -1.52
C ARG A 6 26.51 -4.93 -2.28
N LEU A 7 25.45 -5.35 -1.58
CA LEU A 7 24.35 -6.09 -2.21
C LEU A 7 23.68 -5.23 -3.29
N GLY A 8 23.43 -3.95 -3.01
CA GLY A 8 22.83 -3.02 -3.97
C GLY A 8 23.67 -2.88 -5.24
N LEU A 9 24.99 -2.75 -5.11
CA LEU A 9 25.90 -2.70 -6.25
C LEU A 9 25.89 -4.01 -7.05
N LEU A 10 26.02 -5.15 -6.38
CA LEU A 10 25.99 -6.47 -7.01
C LEU A 10 24.67 -6.70 -7.78
N LEU A 11 23.54 -6.33 -7.19
CA LEU A 11 22.24 -6.45 -7.84
C LEU A 11 22.13 -5.54 -9.07
N SER A 12 22.72 -4.35 -9.02
CA SER A 12 22.77 -3.42 -10.16
C SER A 12 23.60 -3.97 -11.31
N ASP A 13 24.69 -4.65 -11.01
CA ASP A 13 25.54 -5.29 -12.03
C ASP A 13 24.83 -6.49 -12.68
N ILE A 14 24.22 -7.37 -11.88
CA ILE A 14 23.55 -8.58 -12.37
C ILE A 14 22.26 -8.22 -13.13
N TYR A 15 21.50 -7.26 -12.65
CA TYR A 15 20.17 -6.89 -13.16
C TYR A 15 20.15 -5.51 -13.81
N ALA A 16 21.17 -5.19 -14.60
CA ALA A 16 21.35 -3.86 -15.23
C ALA A 16 20.14 -3.38 -16.05
N ASN A 17 19.31 -4.30 -16.55
CA ASN A 17 18.11 -4.01 -17.35
C ASN A 17 16.81 -4.01 -16.55
N ASN A 18 16.85 -4.17 -15.23
CA ASN A 18 15.70 -4.20 -14.36
C ASN A 18 15.58 -2.89 -13.53
N ASN A 19 14.41 -2.67 -12.95
CA ASN A 19 14.25 -1.72 -11.86
C ASN A 19 14.65 -2.40 -10.55
N ILE A 20 15.31 -1.65 -9.67
CA ILE A 20 15.71 -2.11 -8.35
C ILE A 20 15.16 -1.09 -7.34
N ALA A 21 14.38 -1.57 -6.38
CA ALA A 21 13.90 -0.75 -5.26
C ALA A 21 14.41 -1.33 -3.95
N CYS A 22 15.03 -0.50 -3.12
CA CYS A 22 15.43 -0.83 -1.77
C CYS A 22 14.40 -0.28 -0.79
N ILE A 23 13.78 -1.16 -0.03
CA ILE A 23 12.77 -0.84 0.97
C ILE A 23 13.41 -0.95 2.36
N THR A 24 13.26 0.10 3.16
CA THR A 24 13.68 0.09 4.57
C THR A 24 12.55 -0.50 5.42
N VAL A 25 12.85 -1.51 6.22
CA VAL A 25 11.87 -2.20 7.07
C VAL A 25 12.26 -2.05 8.53
N VAL A 26 11.40 -1.43 9.33
CA VAL A 26 11.58 -1.34 10.79
C VAL A 26 11.13 -2.67 11.41
N HIS A 27 12.10 -3.56 11.65
CA HIS A 27 11.85 -4.90 12.21
C HIS A 27 12.08 -4.99 13.71
N ASN A 28 12.80 -4.03 14.27
CA ASN A 28 13.08 -3.93 15.71
C ASN A 28 12.94 -2.48 16.18
N PRO A 29 11.73 -2.00 16.49
CA PRO A 29 11.51 -0.61 16.90
C PRO A 29 12.28 -0.17 18.14
N GLY A 30 12.62 -1.11 19.03
CA GLY A 30 13.44 -0.87 20.22
C GLY A 30 14.93 -0.71 19.94
N GLY A 31 15.36 -1.10 18.75
CA GLY A 31 16.75 -1.06 18.29
C GLY A 31 17.63 -2.15 18.92
N THR A 32 18.65 -2.52 18.16
CA THR A 32 19.80 -3.28 18.67
C THR A 32 20.91 -2.29 18.93
N MET A 33 21.42 -2.27 20.16
CA MET A 33 22.47 -1.32 20.58
C MET A 33 23.74 -1.56 19.77
N GLY A 34 24.20 -0.53 19.09
CA GLY A 34 25.53 -0.43 18.53
C GLY A 34 26.37 0.59 19.32
N ASP A 35 27.60 0.83 18.89
CA ASP A 35 28.52 1.74 19.60
C ASP A 35 28.01 3.18 19.67
N ASN A 36 27.38 3.68 18.59
CA ASN A 36 26.91 5.05 18.50
C ASN A 36 25.41 5.18 18.21
N PHE A 37 24.83 4.20 17.51
CA PHE A 37 23.43 4.21 17.10
C PHE A 37 22.75 2.91 17.43
N ALA A 38 21.44 2.95 17.71
CA ALA A 38 20.61 1.77 17.82
C ALA A 38 20.03 1.41 16.45
N TYR A 39 20.30 0.22 15.95
CA TYR A 39 19.82 -0.26 14.66
C TYR A 39 18.41 -0.81 14.80
N THR A 40 17.47 -0.27 14.02
CA THR A 40 16.04 -0.56 14.11
C THR A 40 15.48 -1.23 12.87
N HIS A 41 16.24 -1.27 11.78
CA HIS A 41 15.73 -1.64 10.47
C HIS A 41 16.64 -2.61 9.72
N GLU A 42 16.06 -3.25 8.75
CA GLU A 42 16.70 -4.08 7.73
C GLU A 42 16.20 -3.64 6.35
N TYR A 43 16.69 -4.29 5.29
CA TYR A 43 16.35 -3.91 3.93
C TYR A 43 15.74 -5.08 3.16
N ALA A 44 14.76 -4.74 2.29
CA ALA A 44 14.22 -5.64 1.30
C ALA A 44 14.46 -5.05 -0.10
N TYR A 45 15.10 -5.82 -0.97
CA TYR A 45 15.29 -5.44 -2.36
C TYR A 45 14.23 -6.08 -3.25
N PHE A 46 13.58 -5.27 -4.07
CA PHE A 46 12.68 -5.71 -5.13
C PHE A 46 13.34 -5.46 -6.46
N ILE A 47 13.45 -6.51 -7.28
CA ILE A 47 14.02 -6.46 -8.62
C ILE A 47 12.91 -6.88 -9.58
N TYR A 48 12.58 -6.01 -10.53
CA TYR A 48 11.43 -6.23 -11.40
C TYR A 48 11.62 -5.60 -12.78
N ALA A 49 10.84 -6.05 -13.77
CA ALA A 49 10.91 -5.57 -15.14
C ALA A 49 10.61 -4.05 -15.23
N ARG A 50 11.24 -3.37 -16.19
CA ARG A 50 11.06 -1.93 -16.40
C ARG A 50 9.73 -1.54 -17.01
N GLN A 51 9.06 -2.46 -17.71
CA GLN A 51 7.82 -2.17 -18.43
C GLN A 51 6.60 -2.57 -17.62
N GLY A 52 5.61 -1.68 -17.60
CA GLY A 52 4.34 -1.90 -16.92
C GLY A 52 4.44 -1.84 -15.38
N ARG A 53 3.32 -2.06 -14.72
CA ARG A 53 3.25 -2.18 -13.26
C ARG A 53 3.62 -3.61 -12.86
N GLN A 54 4.71 -3.76 -12.16
CA GLN A 54 5.19 -5.06 -11.67
C GLN A 54 4.92 -5.24 -10.17
N ILE A 55 4.96 -4.16 -9.41
CA ILE A 55 4.64 -4.19 -7.97
C ILE A 55 3.14 -3.99 -7.80
N GLY A 56 2.50 -4.85 -7.01
CA GLY A 56 1.09 -4.78 -6.67
C GLY A 56 0.70 -3.49 -5.94
N LEU A 57 -0.56 -3.39 -5.59
CA LEU A 57 -1.06 -2.30 -4.74
C LEU A 57 -1.27 -2.82 -3.32
N GLU A 58 -0.95 -1.97 -2.36
CA GLU A 58 -1.29 -2.21 -0.96
C GLU A 58 -2.79 -1.99 -0.77
N ASN A 59 -3.51 -3.02 -0.31
CA ASN A 59 -4.92 -2.89 0.03
C ASN A 59 -5.08 -2.31 1.44
N ARG A 60 -5.79 -1.18 1.53
CA ARG A 60 -6.07 -0.45 2.78
C ARG A 60 -7.57 -0.24 2.99
N THR A 61 -8.38 -1.24 2.76
CA THR A 61 -9.85 -1.13 2.88
C THR A 61 -10.27 -0.61 4.26
N GLU A 62 -9.62 -1.08 5.33
CA GLU A 62 -9.91 -0.66 6.71
C GLU A 62 -9.32 0.71 7.08
N SER A 63 -8.29 1.16 6.37
CA SER A 63 -7.56 2.42 6.62
C SER A 63 -7.35 3.22 5.34
N ALA A 64 -8.40 3.32 4.51
CA ALA A 64 -8.37 4.05 3.25
C ALA A 64 -7.87 5.49 3.42
N ASP A 65 -7.08 5.96 2.47
CA ASP A 65 -6.63 7.36 2.43
C ASP A 65 -7.78 8.25 1.95
N ILE A 66 -8.43 8.92 2.90
CA ILE A 66 -9.58 9.79 2.65
C ILE A 66 -9.10 11.23 2.54
N ARG A 67 -9.31 11.84 1.38
CA ARG A 67 -8.93 13.22 1.11
C ARG A 67 -10.06 14.00 0.47
N SER A 68 -10.08 15.33 0.67
CA SER A 68 -10.91 16.19 -0.16
C SER A 68 -10.58 16.00 -1.63
N PHE A 69 -11.59 15.87 -2.48
CA PHE A 69 -11.38 15.84 -3.93
C PHE A 69 -11.11 17.23 -4.51
N MET A 70 -11.55 18.27 -3.81
CA MET A 70 -11.13 19.64 -4.08
C MET A 70 -9.66 19.82 -3.67
N ASN A 71 -8.86 20.49 -4.49
CA ASN A 71 -7.49 20.83 -4.15
C ASN A 71 -7.45 21.84 -3.00
N THR A 72 -7.01 21.38 -1.83
CA THR A 72 -6.94 22.16 -0.59
C THR A 72 -5.51 22.59 -0.23
N ALA A 73 -4.57 22.54 -1.20
CA ALA A 73 -3.21 22.96 -0.95
C ALA A 73 -3.15 24.35 -0.29
N LYS A 74 -2.26 24.50 0.67
CA LYS A 74 -1.98 25.76 1.38
C LYS A 74 -0.53 26.15 1.13
N GLY A 75 -0.25 27.43 1.19
CA GLY A 75 1.10 27.98 1.05
C GLY A 75 1.18 29.04 -0.05
N ASN A 76 2.41 29.44 -0.41
CA ASN A 76 2.68 30.51 -1.37
C ASN A 76 2.48 30.11 -2.84
N THR A 77 1.65 29.13 -3.14
CA THR A 77 1.39 28.69 -4.50
C THR A 77 -0.07 28.96 -4.86
N THR A 78 -0.33 29.33 -6.11
CA THR A 78 -1.68 29.49 -6.67
C THR A 78 -2.21 28.20 -7.28
N ASN A 79 -1.49 27.09 -7.15
CA ASN A 79 -1.82 25.82 -7.82
C ASN A 79 -3.14 25.18 -7.37
N TYR A 80 -3.82 25.71 -6.40
CA TYR A 80 -5.13 25.27 -5.93
C TYR A 80 -6.31 26.05 -6.55
N LEU A 81 -6.04 27.19 -7.21
CA LEU A 81 -7.05 28.05 -7.77
C LEU A 81 -7.56 27.52 -9.12
N ARG A 82 -8.81 27.85 -9.45
CA ARG A 82 -9.41 27.59 -10.75
C ARG A 82 -8.53 28.04 -11.91
N SER A 83 -7.94 29.24 -11.83
CA SER A 83 -7.07 29.82 -12.84
C SER A 83 -5.81 29.01 -13.16
N SER A 84 -5.40 28.11 -12.25
CA SER A 84 -4.21 27.26 -12.43
C SER A 84 -4.52 25.90 -13.08
N GLY A 85 -5.78 25.63 -13.45
CA GLY A 85 -6.18 24.34 -14.03
C GLY A 85 -7.47 24.46 -14.82
N ALA A 86 -7.40 24.97 -16.05
CA ALA A 86 -8.54 25.26 -16.92
C ALA A 86 -9.54 24.09 -17.04
N ASN A 87 -9.07 22.85 -17.07
CA ASN A 87 -9.93 21.65 -17.23
C ASN A 87 -10.35 21.01 -15.89
N CYS A 88 -10.15 21.69 -14.77
CA CYS A 88 -10.39 21.13 -13.44
C CYS A 88 -11.53 21.84 -12.69
N PHE A 89 -12.31 22.68 -13.35
CA PHE A 89 -13.48 23.34 -12.79
C PHE A 89 -14.74 22.95 -13.58
N TYR A 90 -15.49 21.99 -13.04
CA TYR A 90 -16.68 21.39 -13.66
C TYR A 90 -17.63 20.90 -12.56
N PRO A 91 -18.95 20.76 -12.80
CA PRO A 91 -19.89 20.21 -11.83
C PRO A 91 -19.74 18.70 -11.71
N ILE A 92 -19.89 18.21 -10.48
CA ILE A 92 -20.12 16.81 -10.18
C ILE A 92 -21.61 16.65 -9.89
N PHE A 93 -22.26 15.80 -10.67
CA PHE A 93 -23.71 15.55 -10.57
C PHE A 93 -23.99 14.48 -9.53
N VAL A 94 -24.88 14.81 -8.59
CA VAL A 94 -25.23 13.93 -7.47
C VAL A 94 -26.74 13.78 -7.36
N LYS A 95 -27.19 12.53 -7.23
CA LYS A 95 -28.57 12.18 -6.94
C LYS A 95 -28.60 11.12 -5.84
N ASP A 96 -29.44 11.28 -4.86
CA ASP A 96 -29.59 10.34 -3.72
C ASP A 96 -28.25 9.98 -3.06
N ASN A 97 -27.38 10.98 -2.81
CA ASN A 97 -26.02 10.85 -2.29
C ASN A 97 -25.05 10.03 -3.18
N THR A 98 -25.43 9.73 -4.42
CA THR A 98 -24.58 9.00 -5.36
C THR A 98 -24.14 9.91 -6.50
N ILE A 99 -22.87 9.83 -6.89
CA ILE A 99 -22.34 10.53 -8.06
C ILE A 99 -22.89 9.81 -9.29
N ILE A 100 -23.60 10.56 -10.14
CA ILE A 100 -24.22 10.04 -11.37
C ILE A 100 -23.48 10.48 -12.64
N GLY A 101 -22.48 11.36 -12.49
CA GLY A 101 -21.66 11.82 -13.62
C GLY A 101 -21.00 13.17 -13.38
N PHE A 102 -20.43 13.71 -14.44
CA PHE A 102 -19.65 14.95 -14.44
C PHE A 102 -20.10 15.82 -15.60
N GLY A 103 -20.29 17.11 -15.37
CA GLY A 103 -20.61 18.05 -16.42
C GLY A 103 -19.38 18.51 -17.21
N ASP A 104 -19.59 19.36 -18.19
CA ASP A 104 -18.51 19.95 -18.96
C ASP A 104 -17.72 20.98 -18.15
N VAL A 105 -16.51 21.29 -18.59
CA VAL A 105 -15.70 22.35 -18.00
C VAL A 105 -16.46 23.68 -18.12
N CYS A 106 -16.57 24.38 -17.00
CA CYS A 106 -17.26 25.66 -16.94
C CYS A 106 -16.48 26.77 -17.67
N ASN A 107 -17.17 27.63 -18.36
CA ASN A 107 -16.61 28.84 -18.93
C ASN A 107 -16.11 29.78 -17.82
N ASP A 108 -15.11 30.58 -18.10
CA ASP A 108 -14.45 31.44 -17.10
C ASP A 108 -15.36 32.51 -16.51
N ASP A 109 -16.40 32.88 -17.20
CA ASP A 109 -17.44 33.88 -16.81
C ASP A 109 -18.56 33.27 -15.93
N TYR A 110 -18.58 31.94 -15.77
CA TYR A 110 -19.57 31.25 -14.95
C TYR A 110 -19.07 31.05 -13.52
N HIS A 111 -19.70 31.68 -12.54
CA HIS A 111 -19.34 31.69 -11.13
C HIS A 111 -20.49 31.13 -10.25
N PRO A 112 -20.61 29.79 -10.12
CA PRO A 112 -21.67 29.17 -9.35
C PRO A 112 -21.45 29.24 -7.83
N SER A 113 -22.46 28.85 -7.07
CA SER A 113 -22.30 28.49 -5.65
C SER A 113 -21.70 27.09 -5.52
N ALA A 114 -21.15 26.76 -4.33
CA ALA A 114 -20.52 25.44 -4.08
C ALA A 114 -21.46 24.27 -4.31
N ASN A 115 -22.75 24.45 -4.04
CA ASN A 115 -23.81 23.49 -4.31
C ASN A 115 -24.97 24.21 -5.02
N VAL A 116 -25.42 23.67 -6.14
CA VAL A 116 -26.54 24.16 -6.94
C VAL A 116 -27.48 23.02 -7.23
N ILE A 117 -28.80 23.23 -7.10
CA ILE A 117 -29.80 22.25 -7.57
C ILE A 117 -30.29 22.75 -8.92
N ASN A 118 -30.10 21.94 -9.96
CA ASN A 118 -30.54 22.30 -11.30
C ASN A 118 -32.05 22.05 -11.53
N ASP A 119 -32.56 22.46 -12.68
CA ASP A 119 -33.98 22.33 -13.03
C ASP A 119 -34.52 20.88 -13.03
N LYS A 120 -33.64 19.90 -13.07
CA LYS A 120 -33.98 18.46 -13.02
C LYS A 120 -33.92 17.90 -11.57
N GLY A 121 -33.68 18.75 -10.57
CA GLY A 121 -33.54 18.33 -9.18
C GLY A 121 -32.22 17.58 -8.87
N ILE A 122 -31.22 17.70 -9.74
CA ILE A 122 -29.90 17.09 -9.55
C ILE A 122 -29.02 18.10 -8.83
N LEU A 123 -28.34 17.64 -7.78
CA LEU A 123 -27.34 18.43 -7.08
C LEU A 123 -26.04 18.50 -7.89
N GLU A 124 -25.57 19.68 -8.14
CA GLU A 124 -24.30 20.02 -8.77
C GLU A 124 -23.33 20.51 -7.69
N ILE A 125 -22.18 19.84 -7.54
CA ILE A 125 -21.15 20.24 -6.60
C ILE A 125 -19.97 20.82 -7.36
N TYR A 126 -19.54 22.02 -6.93
CA TYR A 126 -18.40 22.74 -7.51
C TYR A 126 -17.24 22.84 -6.50
N PRO A 127 -15.97 22.96 -6.96
CA PRO A 127 -14.82 23.09 -6.07
C PRO A 127 -14.66 24.51 -5.52
N ILE A 128 -15.56 24.90 -4.62
CA ILE A 128 -15.57 26.19 -3.96
C ILE A 128 -15.37 26.01 -2.45
N ASP A 129 -14.42 26.73 -1.89
CA ASP A 129 -14.06 26.60 -0.47
C ASP A 129 -14.96 27.39 0.47
N ASN A 130 -14.59 27.43 1.77
CA ASN A 130 -15.36 28.09 2.81
C ASN A 130 -15.42 29.61 2.66
N ASP A 131 -14.41 30.18 2.04
CA ASP A 131 -14.25 31.63 1.83
C ASP A 131 -14.87 32.06 0.50
N GLY A 132 -15.54 31.15 -0.21
CA GLY A 132 -16.12 31.38 -1.54
C GLY A 132 -15.08 31.42 -2.66
N VAL A 133 -13.85 30.96 -2.39
CA VAL A 133 -12.79 30.96 -3.41
C VAL A 133 -12.97 29.78 -4.35
N GLU A 134 -13.00 30.06 -5.64
CA GLU A 134 -13.03 29.05 -6.69
C GLU A 134 -11.68 28.32 -6.77
N ARG A 135 -11.71 27.09 -6.36
CA ARG A 135 -10.59 26.17 -6.41
C ARG A 135 -10.66 25.29 -7.64
N LYS A 136 -9.92 24.22 -7.69
CA LYS A 136 -10.01 23.21 -8.75
C LYS A 136 -10.16 21.80 -8.17
N TRP A 137 -10.73 20.90 -8.93
CA TRP A 137 -10.65 19.49 -8.64
C TRP A 137 -9.21 18.99 -8.81
N VAL A 138 -8.88 17.88 -8.13
CA VAL A 138 -7.53 17.26 -8.23
C VAL A 138 -7.33 16.62 -9.60
N PHE A 139 -8.41 16.22 -10.31
CA PHE A 139 -8.39 15.60 -11.62
C PHE A 139 -9.04 16.50 -12.67
N ALA A 140 -8.45 16.49 -13.85
CA ALA A 140 -9.04 17.15 -15.00
C ALA A 140 -10.29 16.39 -15.49
N ARG A 141 -11.22 17.11 -16.13
CA ARG A 141 -12.49 16.57 -16.62
C ARG A 141 -12.32 15.31 -17.47
N GLN A 142 -11.27 15.26 -18.31
CA GLN A 142 -11.01 14.16 -19.23
C GLN A 142 -10.57 12.86 -18.57
N THR A 143 -10.20 12.91 -17.28
CA THR A 143 -9.62 11.75 -16.57
C THR A 143 -10.42 11.33 -15.35
N VAL A 144 -11.44 12.11 -14.96
CA VAL A 144 -12.16 11.88 -13.71
C VAL A 144 -13.06 10.63 -13.74
N GLU A 145 -13.60 10.28 -14.91
CA GLU A 145 -14.41 9.07 -15.03
C GLU A 145 -13.66 7.80 -14.59
N GLY A 146 -12.35 7.75 -14.85
CA GLY A 146 -11.52 6.60 -14.46
C GLY A 146 -11.34 6.40 -12.97
N ILE A 147 -11.85 7.30 -12.13
CA ILE A 147 -11.76 7.23 -10.67
C ILE A 147 -13.12 7.40 -9.97
N ILE A 148 -14.22 7.27 -10.70
CA ILE A 148 -15.57 7.51 -10.12
C ILE A 148 -15.83 6.61 -8.92
N ASP A 149 -15.35 5.37 -8.94
CA ASP A 149 -15.50 4.40 -7.85
C ASP A 149 -14.68 4.78 -6.58
N ASP A 150 -13.66 5.64 -6.74
CA ASP A 150 -12.89 6.19 -5.61
C ASP A 150 -13.60 7.40 -4.96
N LEU A 151 -14.65 7.96 -5.59
CA LEU A 151 -15.29 9.20 -5.17
C LEU A 151 -16.55 8.94 -4.35
N GLU A 152 -16.68 9.65 -3.23
CA GLU A 152 -17.86 9.61 -2.38
C GLU A 152 -18.37 11.03 -2.13
N VAL A 153 -19.70 11.17 -2.02
CA VAL A 153 -20.36 12.41 -1.57
C VAL A 153 -20.50 12.37 -0.05
N ARG A 154 -20.19 13.48 0.59
CA ARG A 154 -20.31 13.59 2.03
C ARG A 154 -20.97 14.92 2.41
N PHE A 155 -21.97 14.87 3.29
CA PHE A 155 -22.55 16.10 3.83
C PHE A 155 -21.68 16.65 4.96
N ASN A 156 -21.16 17.85 4.76
CA ASN A 156 -20.39 18.57 5.77
C ASN A 156 -21.36 19.34 6.68
N LYS A 157 -21.56 18.85 7.91
CA LYS A 157 -22.51 19.44 8.89
C LYS A 157 -22.11 20.87 9.30
N GLY A 158 -20.82 21.17 9.35
CA GLY A 158 -20.32 22.51 9.74
C GLY A 158 -20.60 23.56 8.68
N ARG A 159 -20.47 23.21 7.42
CA ARG A 159 -20.70 24.08 6.25
C ARG A 159 -22.13 24.00 5.72
N LYS A 160 -22.88 22.98 6.11
CA LYS A 160 -24.22 22.65 5.59
C LYS A 160 -24.25 22.49 4.06
N ILE A 161 -23.19 21.94 3.48
CA ILE A 161 -23.07 21.66 2.05
C ILE A 161 -22.59 20.22 1.81
N TYR A 162 -22.84 19.73 0.61
CA TYR A 162 -22.24 18.50 0.14
C TYR A 162 -20.83 18.76 -0.42
N GLU A 163 -19.92 17.87 -0.09
CA GLU A 163 -18.54 17.87 -0.57
C GLU A 163 -18.22 16.52 -1.21
N VAL A 164 -17.27 16.52 -2.12
CA VAL A 164 -16.74 15.29 -2.70
C VAL A 164 -15.41 14.97 -2.05
N ILE A 165 -15.28 13.73 -1.58
CA ILE A 165 -14.04 13.18 -1.07
C ILE A 165 -13.57 12.06 -1.99
N ARG A 166 -12.28 11.80 -1.99
CA ARG A 166 -11.69 10.64 -2.59
C ARG A 166 -11.26 9.67 -1.52
N LYS A 167 -11.77 8.44 -1.61
CA LYS A 167 -11.41 7.31 -0.76
C LYS A 167 -10.56 6.34 -1.57
N LYS A 168 -9.28 6.31 -1.29
CA LYS A 168 -8.36 5.46 -2.02
C LYS A 168 -7.99 4.24 -1.18
N GLU A 169 -8.52 3.09 -1.56
CA GLU A 169 -8.28 1.82 -0.88
C GLU A 169 -7.01 1.11 -1.37
N HIS A 170 -6.64 1.33 -2.62
CA HIS A 170 -5.46 0.72 -3.24
C HIS A 170 -4.35 1.76 -3.44
N LEU A 171 -3.26 1.60 -2.71
CA LEU A 171 -2.14 2.55 -2.69
C LEU A 171 -0.85 1.88 -3.18
N ASN A 172 0.07 2.69 -3.72
CA ASN A 172 1.43 2.21 -3.93
C ASN A 172 2.09 1.90 -2.59
N TYR A 173 2.80 0.80 -2.51
CA TYR A 173 3.67 0.52 -1.38
C TYR A 173 4.67 1.66 -1.18
N LYS A 174 4.89 2.04 0.06
CA LYS A 174 5.92 3.02 0.43
C LYS A 174 7.29 2.37 0.45
N THR A 175 8.35 3.17 0.45
CA THR A 175 9.73 2.68 0.56
C THR A 175 10.21 2.51 2.00
N VAL A 176 9.40 2.92 2.98
CA VAL A 176 9.64 2.67 4.41
C VAL A 176 8.44 1.94 4.98
N TRP A 177 8.69 0.76 5.52
CA TRP A 177 7.71 -0.12 6.14
C TRP A 177 7.95 -0.17 7.65
N SER A 178 7.01 0.33 8.43
CA SER A 178 7.14 0.49 9.88
C SER A 178 5.96 -0.06 10.68
N GLU A 179 5.18 -0.96 10.08
CA GLU A 179 4.04 -1.58 10.75
C GLU A 179 4.50 -2.43 11.95
N LYS A 180 3.74 -2.39 13.04
CA LYS A 180 4.04 -3.16 14.27
C LYS A 180 4.16 -4.67 14.01
N LEU A 181 3.45 -5.18 13.01
CA LEU A 181 3.48 -6.58 12.59
C LEU A 181 4.83 -7.02 12.01
N TYR A 182 5.70 -6.09 11.62
CA TYR A 182 7.03 -6.42 11.11
C TYR A 182 8.06 -6.70 12.22
N ASN A 183 7.66 -6.57 13.48
CA ASN A 183 8.55 -6.86 14.61
C ASN A 183 9.00 -8.34 14.60
N ALA A 184 10.30 -8.55 14.31
CA ALA A 184 10.89 -9.88 14.16
C ALA A 184 10.93 -10.66 15.47
N LYS A 185 11.06 -9.99 16.63
CA LYS A 185 11.03 -10.66 17.93
C LYS A 185 9.66 -11.30 18.20
N ILE A 186 8.58 -10.57 17.94
CA ILE A 186 7.21 -11.03 18.20
C ILE A 186 6.76 -12.00 17.12
N TYR A 187 6.79 -11.56 15.87
CA TYR A 187 6.20 -12.28 14.72
C TYR A 187 7.21 -13.14 13.95
N GLY A 188 8.45 -13.18 14.41
CA GLY A 188 9.47 -14.12 13.95
C GLY A 188 9.77 -15.12 15.06
N THR A 189 10.57 -14.72 16.07
CA THR A 189 11.10 -15.64 17.12
C THR A 189 10.00 -16.22 18.00
N GLN A 190 9.17 -15.39 18.62
CA GLN A 190 8.13 -15.87 19.53
C GLN A 190 7.08 -16.72 18.79
N LEU A 191 6.70 -16.31 17.58
CA LEU A 191 5.78 -17.09 16.75
C LEU A 191 6.38 -18.46 16.37
N LEU A 192 7.65 -18.49 15.94
CA LEU A 192 8.32 -19.74 15.60
C LEU A 192 8.37 -20.69 16.81
N ASN A 193 8.78 -20.18 17.98
CA ASN A 193 8.87 -20.97 19.20
C ASN A 193 7.51 -21.55 19.62
N SER A 194 6.43 -20.75 19.49
CA SER A 194 5.07 -21.22 19.79
C SER A 194 4.61 -22.34 18.86
N ILE A 195 4.98 -22.27 17.57
CA ILE A 195 4.62 -23.29 16.57
C ILE A 195 5.40 -24.58 16.84
N ILE A 196 6.71 -24.48 17.08
CA ILE A 196 7.57 -25.66 17.28
C ILE A 196 7.32 -26.28 18.66
N GLY A 197 6.93 -25.47 19.63
CA GLY A 197 6.68 -25.93 21.02
C GLY A 197 7.97 -26.14 21.80
N LEU A 198 9.01 -25.38 21.52
CA LEU A 198 10.28 -25.40 22.20
C LEU A 198 10.50 -24.09 22.95
N GLU A 199 11.12 -24.15 24.13
CA GLU A 199 11.57 -22.98 24.88
C GLU A 199 13.00 -22.61 24.46
N GLY A 200 13.28 -21.30 24.37
CA GLY A 200 14.59 -20.78 24.01
C GLY A 200 14.72 -20.39 22.52
N ASP A 201 15.91 -19.99 22.11
CA ASP A 201 16.19 -19.58 20.74
C ASP A 201 16.45 -20.80 19.85
N VAL A 202 15.37 -21.33 19.28
CA VAL A 202 15.41 -22.50 18.40
C VAL A 202 16.09 -22.22 17.06
N PHE A 203 16.04 -20.94 16.63
CA PHE A 203 16.64 -20.47 15.38
C PHE A 203 17.01 -19.00 15.51
N GLY A 204 18.24 -18.65 15.10
CA GLY A 204 18.69 -17.25 15.10
C GLY A 204 17.98 -16.42 14.04
N PHE A 205 17.38 -15.32 14.46
CA PHE A 205 16.87 -14.27 13.58
C PHE A 205 15.80 -14.68 12.56
N PRO A 206 14.71 -15.38 12.92
CA PRO A 206 13.64 -15.64 11.99
C PRO A 206 12.97 -14.33 11.60
N LYS A 207 12.65 -14.19 10.29
CA LYS A 207 11.95 -13.01 9.80
C LYS A 207 10.50 -12.96 10.28
N SER A 208 9.94 -11.76 10.43
CA SER A 208 8.52 -11.62 10.71
C SER A 208 7.70 -12.28 9.61
N LEU A 209 6.73 -13.09 9.99
CA LEU A 209 5.78 -13.73 9.07
C LEU A 209 5.03 -12.69 8.22
N TYR A 210 4.54 -11.63 8.85
CA TYR A 210 3.77 -10.58 8.18
C TYR A 210 4.61 -9.73 7.23
N LEU A 211 5.89 -9.53 7.55
CA LEU A 211 6.81 -8.88 6.62
C LEU A 211 6.95 -9.71 5.34
N VAL A 212 7.19 -11.01 5.47
CA VAL A 212 7.35 -11.90 4.31
C VAL A 212 6.05 -12.01 3.53
N MET A 213 4.90 -12.09 4.19
CA MET A 213 3.58 -12.03 3.54
C MET A 213 3.43 -10.75 2.72
N ASN A 214 3.83 -9.60 3.27
CA ASN A 214 3.74 -8.32 2.59
C ASN A 214 4.71 -8.21 1.41
N CYS A 215 5.93 -8.73 1.52
CA CYS A 215 6.86 -8.84 0.39
C CYS A 215 6.26 -9.67 -0.76
N ILE A 216 5.63 -10.79 -0.44
CA ILE A 216 4.96 -11.65 -1.42
C ILE A 216 3.78 -10.92 -2.05
N LYS A 217 2.90 -10.29 -1.26
CA LYS A 217 1.76 -9.49 -1.77
C LYS A 217 2.22 -8.38 -2.71
N ALA A 218 3.31 -7.70 -2.37
CA ALA A 218 3.88 -6.65 -3.21
C ALA A 218 4.46 -7.18 -4.54
N ALA A 219 5.10 -8.35 -4.51
CA ALA A 219 5.76 -8.94 -5.68
C ALA A 219 4.80 -9.65 -6.64
N ILE A 220 3.58 -9.99 -6.21
CA ILE A 220 2.63 -10.80 -6.97
C ILE A 220 1.46 -9.94 -7.40
N ASN A 221 1.18 -9.87 -8.71
CA ASN A 221 -0.07 -9.32 -9.22
C ASN A 221 -1.24 -10.26 -8.93
N ALA A 222 -2.42 -9.71 -8.62
CA ALA A 222 -3.58 -10.41 -8.06
C ALA A 222 -4.09 -11.64 -8.84
N ASP A 223 -3.79 -11.75 -10.14
CA ASP A 223 -4.36 -12.78 -11.02
C ASP A 223 -3.48 -14.03 -11.22
N SER A 224 -2.40 -14.18 -10.46
CA SER A 224 -1.47 -15.28 -10.68
C SER A 224 -1.48 -16.28 -9.53
N SER A 225 -1.38 -17.58 -9.87
CA SER A 225 -1.05 -18.64 -8.92
C SER A 225 0.48 -18.87 -8.95
N PRO A 226 1.28 -17.92 -8.43
CA PRO A 226 2.71 -17.92 -8.62
C PRO A 226 3.38 -19.05 -7.86
N LEU A 227 4.54 -19.44 -8.37
CA LEU A 227 5.50 -20.25 -7.65
C LEU A 227 6.48 -19.34 -6.92
N VAL A 228 6.49 -19.41 -5.60
CA VAL A 228 7.42 -18.69 -4.74
C VAL A 228 8.58 -19.61 -4.39
N MET A 229 9.80 -19.22 -4.74
CA MET A 229 11.01 -19.98 -4.42
C MET A 229 11.84 -19.20 -3.41
N ASP A 230 12.22 -19.87 -2.30
CA ASP A 230 13.15 -19.34 -1.32
C ASP A 230 14.40 -20.21 -1.29
N TYR A 231 15.52 -19.64 -1.74
CA TYR A 231 16.77 -20.36 -1.91
C TYR A 231 17.58 -20.46 -0.63
N PHE A 232 17.23 -19.69 0.41
CA PHE A 232 17.85 -19.72 1.74
C PHE A 232 16.75 -19.68 2.80
N ALA A 233 15.91 -20.73 2.79
CA ALA A 233 14.62 -20.75 3.47
C ALA A 233 14.70 -20.60 5.01
N GLY A 234 15.86 -20.84 5.58
CA GLY A 234 16.10 -20.68 7.02
C GLY A 234 15.08 -21.44 7.85
N SER A 235 14.32 -20.71 8.66
CA SER A 235 13.25 -21.29 9.47
C SER A 235 11.96 -21.61 8.70
N GLY A 236 11.89 -21.38 7.39
CA GLY A 236 10.71 -21.67 6.56
C GLY A 236 9.60 -20.59 6.63
N THR A 237 9.95 -19.34 6.92
CA THR A 237 8.97 -18.25 7.02
C THR A 237 8.22 -18.04 5.69
N THR A 238 8.90 -18.16 4.56
CA THR A 238 8.30 -18.01 3.23
C THR A 238 7.21 -19.05 2.95
N GLY A 239 7.45 -20.31 3.26
CA GLY A 239 6.43 -21.37 3.09
C GLY A 239 5.21 -21.12 3.99
N HIS A 240 5.43 -20.73 5.25
CA HIS A 240 4.37 -20.34 6.16
C HIS A 240 3.57 -19.14 5.62
N ALA A 241 4.25 -18.12 5.09
CA ALA A 241 3.61 -16.94 4.49
C ALA A 241 2.72 -17.32 3.30
N VAL A 242 3.20 -18.19 2.41
CA VAL A 242 2.40 -18.65 1.25
C VAL A 242 1.16 -19.42 1.69
N ILE A 243 1.29 -20.32 2.70
CA ILE A 243 0.15 -21.05 3.24
C ILE A 243 -0.90 -20.11 3.82
N ASN A 244 -0.48 -19.12 4.60
CA ASN A 244 -1.40 -18.14 5.19
C ASN A 244 -2.08 -17.28 4.13
N LEU A 245 -1.33 -16.80 3.12
CA LEU A 245 -1.90 -16.03 2.01
C LEU A 245 -2.95 -16.83 1.24
N ASN A 246 -2.71 -18.12 1.00
CA ASN A 246 -3.69 -18.98 0.35
C ASN A 246 -4.95 -19.18 1.20
N ARG A 247 -4.82 -19.17 2.53
CA ARG A 247 -5.98 -19.24 3.45
C ARG A 247 -6.76 -17.94 3.55
N GLU A 248 -6.06 -16.79 3.41
CA GLU A 248 -6.69 -15.47 3.44
C GLU A 248 -7.59 -15.22 2.22
N ASP A 249 -7.19 -15.69 1.03
CA ASP A 249 -7.83 -15.34 -0.23
C ASP A 249 -8.20 -16.53 -1.12
N ASP A 250 -8.23 -17.75 -0.56
CA ASP A 250 -8.46 -19.02 -1.29
C ASP A 250 -7.52 -19.23 -2.49
N GLY A 251 -6.32 -18.63 -2.40
CA GLY A 251 -5.28 -18.65 -3.43
C GLY A 251 -4.68 -20.03 -3.64
N LYS A 252 -4.00 -20.20 -4.78
CA LYS A 252 -3.33 -21.45 -5.19
C LYS A 252 -1.82 -21.26 -5.40
N ARG A 253 -1.20 -20.35 -4.66
CA ARG A 253 0.24 -20.13 -4.70
C ARG A 253 0.96 -21.40 -4.27
N LYS A 254 2.09 -21.68 -4.93
CA LYS A 254 2.98 -22.80 -4.61
C LYS A 254 4.28 -22.24 -4.06
N TYR A 255 5.03 -23.07 -3.32
CA TYR A 255 6.35 -22.69 -2.83
C TYR A 255 7.36 -23.82 -2.99
N ILE A 256 8.63 -23.44 -3.16
CA ILE A 256 9.81 -24.30 -3.07
C ILE A 256 10.74 -23.68 -2.04
N LEU A 257 11.15 -24.48 -1.06
CA LEU A 257 12.08 -24.07 -0.02
C LEU A 257 13.36 -24.87 -0.15
N VAL A 258 14.48 -24.18 -0.29
CA VAL A 258 15.81 -24.77 -0.35
C VAL A 258 16.58 -24.34 0.88
N GLU A 259 17.11 -25.30 1.63
CA GLU A 259 17.90 -25.05 2.83
C GLU A 259 18.89 -26.21 3.04
N MET A 260 20.15 -25.88 3.34
CA MET A 260 21.22 -26.85 3.52
C MET A 260 21.71 -26.94 4.98
N GLY A 261 21.21 -26.10 5.85
CA GLY A 261 21.59 -26.09 7.27
C GLY A 261 20.94 -27.23 8.06
N ASP A 262 21.58 -27.66 9.15
CA ASP A 262 21.12 -28.76 10.00
C ASP A 262 19.73 -28.51 10.62
N TYR A 263 19.30 -27.26 10.67
CA TYR A 263 17.97 -26.86 11.12
C TYR A 263 16.86 -27.14 10.09
N PHE A 264 17.18 -27.65 8.90
CA PHE A 264 16.17 -28.09 7.94
C PHE A 264 15.23 -29.13 8.56
N ASP A 265 15.76 -30.17 9.18
CA ASP A 265 14.96 -31.24 9.80
C ASP A 265 14.41 -30.87 11.17
N THR A 266 15.10 -30.01 11.93
CA THR A 266 14.75 -29.70 13.31
C THR A 266 13.86 -28.47 13.45
N VAL A 267 13.86 -27.55 12.49
CA VAL A 267 13.11 -26.29 12.53
C VAL A 267 12.19 -26.12 11.32
N LEU A 268 12.74 -26.11 10.09
CA LEU A 268 11.99 -25.78 8.88
C LEU A 268 10.86 -26.78 8.63
N LYS A 269 11.21 -28.06 8.52
CA LYS A 269 10.25 -29.13 8.22
C LYS A 269 9.17 -29.28 9.30
N PRO A 270 9.48 -29.29 10.62
CA PRO A 270 8.47 -29.27 11.67
C PRO A 270 7.54 -28.04 11.60
N ARG A 271 8.09 -26.84 11.36
CA ARG A 271 7.28 -25.61 11.19
C ARG A 271 6.27 -25.79 10.07
N ILE A 272 6.73 -26.14 8.88
CA ILE A 272 5.85 -26.27 7.71
C ILE A 272 4.81 -27.36 7.92
N SER A 273 5.19 -28.52 8.46
CA SER A 273 4.25 -29.60 8.76
C SER A 273 3.18 -29.15 9.73
N LYS A 274 3.53 -28.49 10.83
CA LYS A 274 2.56 -27.99 11.79
C LYS A 274 1.63 -26.92 11.21
N VAL A 275 2.17 -26.00 10.40
CA VAL A 275 1.37 -24.98 9.74
C VAL A 275 0.40 -25.57 8.74
N VAL A 276 0.81 -26.54 7.93
CA VAL A 276 -0.07 -27.22 6.95
C VAL A 276 -1.27 -27.89 7.64
N TYR A 277 -1.05 -28.54 8.79
CA TYR A 277 -2.08 -29.27 9.52
C TYR A 277 -2.83 -28.43 10.57
N SER A 278 -2.39 -27.19 10.86
CA SER A 278 -3.14 -26.28 11.73
C SER A 278 -4.41 -25.77 11.01
N LYS A 279 -5.48 -25.56 11.78
CA LYS A 279 -6.70 -24.94 11.29
C LYS A 279 -6.62 -23.42 11.40
#